data_70b33694413a3943442c16632f8f26b0
#
_entry.id   70b33694413a3943442c16632f8f26b0
#
_cell.length_a   1.000
_cell.length_b   1.000
_cell.length_c   1.000
_cell.angle_alpha   90.00
_cell.angle_beta   90.00
_cell.angle_gamma   90.00
#
_symmetry.space_group_name_H-M   'P 1'
#
loop_
_entity.id
_entity.type
_entity.pdbx_description
1 polymer ?
#
loop_
_entity_poly.entity_id
_entity_poly.type
_entity_poly.pdbx_seq_one_letter_code
_entity_poly.pdbx_strand_id
1 'polypeptide(L)'
;VAVEDRDWYREDPPHAARPVPPPIVLVSIVAVLLVGLALHFAGSGQPNDPEHQSHHDRSFQIMPGLEIPISRAPLYAKDDPWTTYLADEQTCPHGEDASAPLSTEAKAMVCLIDFARERRGLGSLQVSPLLSISSRLKGEEIERCRVFAHAPCGGDPFDVAAQAGYVGAWGENLYIADGRFGAPRVALDGWLNSPGHRANLFNPEWRVHSLYVVKLTSFPGFHDPTLWVSEFGDR
;
A
#
# COMPACT_ATOMS: atom_id res chain seq x y z
N VAL A 1 -2.00 13.99 0.21
CA VAL A 1 -0.98 13.73 1.23
C VAL A 1 -0.46 12.33 0.95
N ALA A 2 0.75 12.22 0.43
CA ALA A 2 1.42 10.94 0.34
C ALA A 2 1.64 10.45 1.78
N VAL A 3 1.09 9.30 2.13
CA VAL A 3 1.37 8.68 3.42
C VAL A 3 2.79 8.18 3.35
N GLU A 4 3.67 8.81 4.13
CA GLU A 4 5.08 8.44 4.23
C GLU A 4 5.24 6.96 4.56
N ASP A 5 6.16 6.34 3.85
CA ASP A 5 6.73 5.03 4.11
C ASP A 5 6.98 4.83 5.60
N ARG A 6 6.17 4.02 6.25
CA ARG A 6 6.56 3.43 7.52
C ARG A 6 7.30 2.14 7.23
N ASP A 7 8.54 2.07 7.68
CA ASP A 7 9.46 0.93 7.66
C ASP A 7 8.81 -0.38 8.13
N TRP A 8 8.06 -1.06 7.30
CA TRP A 8 7.51 -2.36 7.64
C TRP A 8 7.72 -3.42 6.55
N TYR A 9 8.49 -3.08 5.52
CA TYR A 9 9.19 -4.06 4.72
C TYR A 9 10.52 -4.40 5.41
N ARG A 10 10.48 -5.20 6.48
CA ARG A 10 11.63 -6.00 6.88
C ARG A 10 11.71 -7.15 5.90
N GLU A 11 12.86 -7.32 5.29
CA GLU A 11 13.22 -8.54 4.57
C GLU A 11 13.14 -9.71 5.56
N ASP A 12 11.97 -10.33 5.66
CA ASP A 12 11.91 -11.68 6.21
C ASP A 12 12.55 -12.60 5.17
N PRO A 13 13.51 -13.44 5.56
CA PRO A 13 14.10 -14.41 4.66
C PRO A 13 13.00 -15.31 4.10
N PRO A 14 13.15 -15.87 2.87
CA PRO A 14 12.15 -16.69 2.22
C PRO A 14 11.65 -17.74 3.21
N HIS A 15 10.34 -17.77 3.45
CA HIS A 15 9.70 -18.66 4.40
C HIS A 15 10.11 -20.10 4.11
N ALA A 16 11.05 -20.62 4.89
CA ALA A 16 11.26 -22.05 4.99
C ALA A 16 9.95 -22.68 5.45
N ALA A 17 9.44 -23.63 4.69
CA ALA A 17 8.20 -24.34 5.00
C ALA A 17 8.18 -24.74 6.48
N ARG A 18 7.25 -24.21 7.24
CA ARG A 18 7.07 -24.59 8.64
C ARG A 18 6.70 -26.07 8.68
N PRO A 19 7.40 -26.90 9.48
CA PRO A 19 7.00 -28.28 9.65
C PRO A 19 5.62 -28.31 10.29
N VAL A 20 4.70 -29.10 9.71
CA VAL A 20 3.37 -29.36 10.24
C VAL A 20 3.54 -30.01 11.61
N PRO A 21 3.03 -29.43 12.72
CA PRO A 21 3.12 -30.08 14.01
C PRO A 21 2.26 -31.35 14.04
N PRO A 22 2.71 -32.42 14.71
CA PRO A 22 1.90 -33.63 14.88
C PRO A 22 0.65 -33.33 15.68
N PRO A 23 -0.45 -34.11 15.55
CA PRO A 23 -1.69 -33.87 16.23
C PRO A 23 -1.49 -33.96 17.75
N ILE A 24 -1.80 -32.87 18.44
CA ILE A 24 -1.77 -32.79 19.89
C ILE A 24 -2.98 -33.57 20.44
N VAL A 25 -2.71 -34.67 21.09
CA VAL A 25 -3.69 -35.39 21.92
C VAL A 25 -4.00 -34.54 23.15
N LEU A 26 -5.26 -34.12 23.28
CA LEU A 26 -5.75 -33.42 24.47
C LEU A 26 -5.65 -34.33 25.69
N VAL A 27 -4.77 -33.99 26.64
CA VAL A 27 -4.85 -34.46 28.02
C VAL A 27 -5.27 -33.28 28.89
N SER A 28 -6.48 -33.33 29.36
CA SER A 28 -7.05 -32.40 30.33
C SER A 28 -6.34 -32.55 31.68
N ILE A 29 -5.77 -31.46 32.21
CA ILE A 29 -5.47 -31.33 33.63
C ILE A 29 -6.08 -30.05 34.15
N VAL A 30 -7.11 -30.19 34.94
CA VAL A 30 -7.70 -29.19 35.83
C VAL A 30 -6.80 -29.07 37.07
N ALA A 31 -6.32 -27.92 37.40
CA ALA A 31 -5.85 -27.59 38.73
C ALA A 31 -6.16 -26.13 39.08
N VAL A 32 -7.01 -26.00 40.06
CA VAL A 32 -7.43 -24.85 40.84
C VAL A 32 -6.31 -24.40 41.77
N LEU A 33 -6.17 -23.08 42.03
CA LEU A 33 -6.00 -22.42 43.35
C LEU A 33 -5.55 -20.96 43.16
N LEU A 34 -6.33 -20.10 43.48
CA LEU A 34 -6.69 -19.09 44.47
C LEU A 34 -5.56 -18.58 45.43
N VAL A 35 -5.69 -17.22 45.70
CA VAL A 35 -5.21 -16.46 46.88
C VAL A 35 -3.82 -15.81 46.70
N GLY A 36 -3.66 -14.55 46.84
CA GLY A 36 -4.07 -13.47 47.71
C GLY A 36 -3.35 -12.18 47.42
N LEU A 37 -4.07 -11.15 47.50
CA LEU A 37 -4.08 -9.99 48.38
C LEU A 37 -2.79 -9.14 48.52
N ALA A 38 -2.91 -7.92 47.96
CA ALA A 38 -2.60 -6.59 48.49
C ALA A 38 -1.29 -6.31 49.27
N LEU A 39 -0.69 -5.19 48.93
CA LEU A 39 -0.46 -3.98 49.72
C LEU A 39 0.61 -3.12 49.06
N HIS A 40 0.24 -1.88 48.68
CA HIS A 40 0.69 -0.58 49.22
C HIS A 40 2.23 -0.33 49.31
N PHE A 41 2.76 0.66 48.61
CA PHE A 41 3.06 1.99 49.12
C PHE A 41 3.82 2.83 48.09
N ALA A 42 3.36 4.01 47.94
CA ALA A 42 3.93 5.29 47.66
C ALA A 42 5.45 5.48 47.73
N GLY A 43 5.95 6.32 46.82
CA GLY A 43 7.23 6.94 46.97
C GLY A 43 7.80 7.55 45.69
N SER A 44 7.39 8.78 45.38
CA SER A 44 8.19 9.93 44.94
C SER A 44 9.59 9.68 44.33
N GLY A 45 9.79 10.28 43.14
CA GLY A 45 11.13 10.59 42.66
C GLY A 45 11.21 10.69 41.15
N GLN A 46 10.92 11.88 40.58
CA GLN A 46 11.44 12.22 39.27
C GLN A 46 12.94 12.46 39.38
N PRO A 47 13.69 12.08 38.37
CA PRO A 47 14.66 13.02 37.80
C PRO A 47 14.37 13.29 36.33
N ASN A 48 14.47 14.54 36.02
CA ASN A 48 14.49 15.15 34.70
C ASN A 48 15.51 14.46 33.82
N ASP A 49 15.06 14.08 32.63
CA ASP A 49 15.94 13.80 31.50
C ASP A 49 15.58 14.69 30.31
N PRO A 50 16.59 15.23 29.63
CA PRO A 50 16.42 16.38 28.76
C PRO A 50 15.89 16.00 27.37
N GLU A 51 15.06 16.88 26.86
CA GLU A 51 14.83 17.24 25.46
C GLU A 51 15.17 16.17 24.42
N HIS A 52 14.17 15.37 24.06
CA HIS A 52 14.07 14.85 22.72
C HIS A 52 13.26 15.85 21.89
N GLN A 53 13.98 16.69 21.16
CA GLN A 53 13.40 17.64 20.23
C GLN A 53 12.63 16.85 19.15
N SER A 54 11.30 16.89 19.28
CA SER A 54 10.37 16.49 18.24
C SER A 54 10.57 17.41 17.05
N HIS A 55 11.09 16.87 15.95
CA HIS A 55 11.09 17.57 14.68
C HIS A 55 9.65 17.76 14.21
N HIS A 56 9.31 18.99 14.11
CA HIS A 56 8.07 19.63 13.76
C HIS A 56 7.32 18.94 12.62
N ASP A 57 6.14 18.46 12.99
CA ASP A 57 4.93 18.42 12.18
C ASP A 57 4.75 19.76 11.45
N ARG A 58 5.06 19.80 10.16
CA ARG A 58 4.63 20.89 9.30
C ARG A 58 3.20 20.61 8.85
N SER A 59 2.26 20.82 9.75
CA SER A 59 0.87 21.01 9.38
C SER A 59 0.79 22.18 8.38
N PHE A 60 0.42 21.86 7.15
CA PHE A 60 0.09 22.83 6.13
C PHE A 60 -1.18 23.54 6.59
N GLN A 61 -1.06 24.71 7.21
CA GLN A 61 -2.19 25.59 7.46
C GLN A 61 -2.60 26.20 6.13
N ILE A 62 -3.73 25.75 5.58
CA ILE A 62 -4.40 26.39 4.45
C ILE A 62 -4.94 27.71 4.98
N MET A 63 -4.33 28.81 4.58
CA MET A 63 -4.91 30.14 4.84
C MET A 63 -6.19 30.31 4.04
N PRO A 64 -7.33 30.69 4.69
CA PRO A 64 -8.55 30.96 3.94
C PRO A 64 -8.39 32.21 3.10
N GLY A 65 -8.58 32.09 1.79
CA GLY A 65 -8.64 33.23 0.86
C GLY A 65 -7.54 33.27 -0.21
N LEU A 66 -6.64 32.30 -0.29
CA LEU A 66 -5.73 32.18 -1.43
C LEU A 66 -6.38 31.25 -2.47
N GLU A 67 -7.12 31.81 -3.43
CA GLU A 67 -7.40 31.11 -4.67
C GLU A 67 -6.05 30.94 -5.39
N ILE A 68 -5.40 29.80 -5.14
CA ILE A 68 -4.26 29.38 -5.96
C ILE A 68 -4.86 29.13 -7.34
N PRO A 69 -4.52 29.92 -8.37
CA PRO A 69 -4.93 29.55 -9.72
C PRO A 69 -4.47 28.12 -9.93
N ILE A 70 -5.37 27.27 -10.44
CA ILE A 70 -5.05 25.90 -10.83
C ILE A 70 -4.14 26.02 -12.07
N SER A 71 -2.96 26.57 -11.85
CA SER A 71 -1.87 26.54 -12.78
C SER A 71 -1.54 25.06 -12.98
N ARG A 72 -1.37 24.64 -14.23
CA ARG A 72 -0.79 23.34 -14.62
C ARG A 72 0.67 23.27 -14.14
N ALA A 73 0.88 23.41 -12.83
CA ALA A 73 2.16 23.05 -12.25
C ALA A 73 2.39 21.57 -12.56
N PRO A 74 3.58 21.20 -13.04
CA PRO A 74 3.89 19.81 -13.30
C PRO A 74 3.63 19.02 -12.01
N LEU A 75 2.86 17.93 -12.12
CA LEU A 75 2.54 17.04 -11.01
C LEU A 75 3.80 16.33 -10.49
N TYR A 76 4.91 16.45 -11.22
CA TYR A 76 6.17 15.74 -11.00
C TYR A 76 7.30 16.72 -10.74
N ALA A 77 8.19 16.39 -9.81
CA ALA A 77 9.39 17.19 -9.57
C ALA A 77 10.30 17.17 -10.81
N LYS A 78 10.81 18.33 -11.20
CA LYS A 78 11.62 18.50 -12.43
C LYS A 78 12.89 17.65 -12.44
N ASP A 79 13.41 17.31 -11.25
CA ASP A 79 14.65 16.58 -11.06
C ASP A 79 14.42 15.18 -10.47
N ASP A 80 13.19 14.62 -10.59
CA ASP A 80 12.87 13.27 -10.14
C ASP A 80 13.56 12.24 -11.04
N PRO A 81 14.46 11.39 -10.49
CA PRO A 81 15.19 10.38 -11.26
C PRO A 81 14.27 9.32 -11.88
N TRP A 82 13.03 9.19 -11.37
CA TRP A 82 12.06 8.19 -11.82
C TRP A 82 11.17 8.68 -12.96
N THR A 83 11.21 9.96 -13.30
CA THR A 83 10.40 10.54 -14.40
C THR A 83 10.61 9.82 -15.72
N THR A 84 11.81 9.28 -15.98
CA THR A 84 12.12 8.53 -17.21
C THR A 84 11.40 7.19 -17.30
N TYR A 85 10.82 6.70 -16.21
CA TYR A 85 10.01 5.48 -16.13
C TYR A 85 8.51 5.75 -16.24
N LEU A 86 8.12 7.01 -16.36
CA LEU A 86 6.74 7.44 -16.52
C LEU A 86 6.48 7.74 -18.00
N ALA A 87 5.69 6.88 -18.65
CA ALA A 87 5.25 7.12 -20.03
C ALA A 87 4.45 8.42 -20.12
N ASP A 88 4.56 9.11 -21.22
CA ASP A 88 3.72 10.26 -21.53
C ASP A 88 2.32 9.84 -22.00
N GLU A 89 1.43 10.81 -22.15
CA GLU A 89 0.03 10.61 -22.57
C GLU A 89 -0.08 10.03 -23.98
N GLN A 90 0.90 10.24 -24.84
CA GLN A 90 0.91 9.67 -26.18
C GLN A 90 1.22 8.16 -26.15
N THR A 91 2.10 7.76 -25.25
CA THR A 91 2.50 6.36 -25.06
C THR A 91 1.48 5.57 -24.27
N CYS A 92 1.00 6.13 -23.14
CA CYS A 92 -0.03 5.55 -22.30
C CYS A 92 -1.22 6.50 -22.13
N PRO A 93 -2.19 6.49 -23.05
CA PRO A 93 -3.33 7.39 -23.02
C PRO A 93 -4.14 7.28 -21.73
N HIS A 94 -4.69 8.40 -21.25
CA HIS A 94 -5.44 8.54 -20.00
C HIS A 94 -4.60 8.31 -18.73
N GLY A 95 -3.27 8.34 -18.84
CA GLY A 95 -2.39 8.24 -17.69
C GLY A 95 -2.56 9.40 -16.69
N GLU A 96 -2.91 10.59 -17.16
CA GLU A 96 -3.10 11.79 -16.34
C GLU A 96 -4.58 12.13 -16.06
N ASP A 97 -5.52 11.31 -16.57
CA ASP A 97 -6.95 11.55 -16.47
C ASP A 97 -7.59 10.80 -15.30
N ALA A 98 -7.64 11.45 -14.14
CA ALA A 98 -8.33 10.92 -12.94
C ALA A 98 -9.88 10.95 -13.07
N SER A 99 -10.43 11.44 -14.17
CA SER A 99 -11.88 11.49 -14.41
C SER A 99 -12.36 10.43 -15.41
N ALA A 100 -11.44 9.69 -16.01
CA ALA A 100 -11.77 8.63 -16.95
C ALA A 100 -12.59 7.51 -16.28
N PRO A 101 -13.34 6.71 -17.07
CA PRO A 101 -13.94 5.49 -16.53
C PRO A 101 -12.89 4.58 -15.88
N LEU A 102 -13.20 3.95 -14.74
CA LEU A 102 -12.26 3.09 -13.99
C LEU A 102 -11.58 2.02 -14.84
N SER A 103 -12.32 1.45 -15.81
CA SER A 103 -11.73 0.48 -16.74
C SER A 103 -10.69 1.10 -17.68
N THR A 104 -10.81 2.39 -17.98
CA THR A 104 -9.83 3.15 -18.78
C THR A 104 -8.63 3.50 -17.93
N GLU A 105 -8.85 3.98 -16.71
CA GLU A 105 -7.77 4.25 -15.74
C GLU A 105 -6.95 2.97 -15.46
N ALA A 106 -7.62 1.81 -15.27
CA ALA A 106 -6.95 0.54 -15.08
C ALA A 106 -6.07 0.14 -16.27
N LYS A 107 -6.55 0.32 -17.51
CA LYS A 107 -5.75 0.05 -18.72
C LYS A 107 -4.56 0.99 -18.84
N ALA A 108 -4.73 2.27 -18.50
CA ALA A 108 -3.65 3.25 -18.48
C ALA A 108 -2.58 2.84 -17.46
N MET A 109 -2.97 2.42 -16.26
CA MET A 109 -2.04 1.94 -15.23
C MET A 109 -1.26 0.70 -15.68
N VAL A 110 -1.92 -0.28 -16.31
CA VAL A 110 -1.23 -1.46 -16.87
C VAL A 110 -0.18 -1.04 -17.90
N CYS A 111 -0.55 -0.15 -18.84
CA CYS A 111 0.39 0.40 -19.82
C CYS A 111 1.59 1.07 -19.15
N LEU A 112 1.33 1.87 -18.12
CA LEU A 112 2.38 2.59 -17.37
C LEU A 112 3.32 1.64 -16.62
N ILE A 113 2.79 0.59 -15.98
CA ILE A 113 3.59 -0.44 -15.30
C ILE A 113 4.45 -1.19 -16.31
N ASP A 114 3.88 -1.61 -17.44
CA ASP A 114 4.60 -2.32 -18.49
C ASP A 114 5.72 -1.46 -19.07
N PHE A 115 5.44 -0.19 -19.37
CA PHE A 115 6.44 0.76 -19.82
C PHE A 115 7.59 0.91 -18.82
N ALA A 116 7.27 1.09 -17.53
CA ALA A 116 8.29 1.22 -16.49
C ALA A 116 9.17 -0.03 -16.38
N ARG A 117 8.56 -1.22 -16.45
CA ARG A 117 9.27 -2.50 -16.42
C ARG A 117 10.16 -2.69 -17.66
N GLU A 118 9.65 -2.40 -18.85
CA GLU A 118 10.41 -2.46 -20.11
C GLU A 118 11.63 -1.53 -20.07
N ARG A 119 11.47 -0.31 -19.57
CA ARG A 119 12.59 0.64 -19.36
C ARG A 119 13.65 0.09 -18.40
N ARG A 120 13.29 -0.84 -17.55
CA ARG A 120 14.18 -1.55 -16.62
C ARG A 120 14.75 -2.85 -17.21
N GLY A 121 14.38 -3.20 -18.45
CA GLY A 121 14.78 -4.45 -19.09
C GLY A 121 13.99 -5.68 -18.60
N LEU A 122 12.84 -5.46 -17.99
CA LEU A 122 11.95 -6.50 -17.48
C LEU A 122 10.79 -6.72 -18.45
N GLY A 123 10.26 -7.94 -18.51
CA GLY A 123 9.06 -8.24 -19.31
C GLY A 123 7.77 -7.71 -18.69
N SER A 124 6.75 -7.57 -19.55
CA SER A 124 5.36 -7.32 -19.13
C SER A 124 4.83 -8.49 -18.29
N LEU A 125 3.87 -8.19 -17.42
CA LEU A 125 3.24 -9.17 -16.54
C LEU A 125 1.88 -9.62 -17.11
N GLN A 126 1.56 -10.89 -16.95
CA GLN A 126 0.25 -11.40 -17.32
C GLN A 126 -0.77 -11.10 -16.22
N VAL A 127 -2.02 -10.86 -16.61
CA VAL A 127 -3.09 -10.68 -15.61
C VAL A 127 -3.44 -12.02 -14.97
N SER A 128 -3.38 -12.09 -13.64
CA SER A 128 -3.80 -13.26 -12.87
C SER A 128 -5.26 -13.15 -12.45
N PRO A 129 -6.13 -14.10 -12.81
CA PRO A 129 -7.51 -14.13 -12.32
C PRO A 129 -7.60 -14.24 -10.80
N LEU A 130 -6.70 -15.00 -10.17
CA LEU A 130 -6.68 -15.17 -8.71
C LEU A 130 -6.26 -13.89 -8.00
N LEU A 131 -5.19 -13.23 -8.47
CA LEU A 131 -4.80 -11.93 -7.93
C LEU A 131 -5.84 -10.85 -8.22
N SER A 132 -6.59 -10.94 -9.33
CA SER A 132 -7.70 -9.99 -9.59
C SER A 132 -8.83 -10.12 -8.58
N ILE A 133 -9.10 -11.33 -8.08
CA ILE A 133 -10.01 -11.54 -6.95
C ILE A 133 -9.39 -10.98 -5.67
N SER A 134 -8.12 -11.26 -5.42
CA SER A 134 -7.38 -10.82 -4.24
C SER A 134 -7.33 -9.29 -4.12
N SER A 135 -6.87 -8.59 -5.16
CA SER A 135 -6.77 -7.13 -5.16
C SER A 135 -8.13 -6.43 -4.96
N ARG A 136 -9.21 -7.01 -5.51
CA ARG A 136 -10.57 -6.53 -5.23
C ARG A 136 -10.95 -6.73 -3.77
N LEU A 137 -10.72 -7.94 -3.21
CA LEU A 137 -10.98 -8.22 -1.79
C LEU A 137 -10.21 -7.29 -0.87
N LYS A 138 -8.94 -7.00 -1.19
CA LYS A 138 -8.11 -6.03 -0.46
C LYS A 138 -8.73 -4.63 -0.48
N GLY A 139 -9.15 -4.16 -1.65
CA GLY A 139 -9.83 -2.88 -1.78
C GLY A 139 -11.12 -2.80 -0.96
N GLU A 140 -11.95 -3.86 -0.99
CA GLU A 140 -13.16 -3.99 -0.19
C GLU A 140 -12.88 -4.02 1.32
N GLU A 141 -11.76 -4.65 1.75
CA GLU A 141 -11.33 -4.62 3.15
C GLU A 141 -10.90 -3.23 3.59
N ILE A 142 -10.09 -2.53 2.78
CA ILE A 142 -9.67 -1.15 3.06
C ILE A 142 -10.91 -0.25 3.22
N GLU A 143 -11.89 -0.36 2.32
CA GLU A 143 -13.13 0.40 2.38
C GLU A 143 -13.94 0.06 3.64
N ARG A 144 -14.14 -1.24 3.93
CA ARG A 144 -14.94 -1.73 5.06
C ARG A 144 -14.34 -1.35 6.41
N CYS A 145 -13.03 -1.58 6.59
CA CYS A 145 -12.35 -1.32 7.85
C CYS A 145 -11.89 0.13 8.00
N ARG A 146 -11.97 0.91 6.92
CA ARG A 146 -11.60 2.33 6.87
C ARG A 146 -10.17 2.61 7.34
N VAL A 147 -9.27 1.68 7.05
CA VAL A 147 -7.84 1.76 7.37
C VAL A 147 -7.04 1.53 6.08
N PHE A 148 -6.19 2.49 5.72
CA PHE A 148 -5.29 2.35 4.58
C PHE A 148 -4.02 1.63 5.04
N ALA A 149 -3.98 0.32 4.85
CA ALA A 149 -2.89 -0.57 5.25
C ALA A 149 -2.96 -1.87 4.47
N HIS A 150 -1.88 -2.65 4.46
CA HIS A 150 -1.85 -3.98 3.83
C HIS A 150 -2.67 -5.04 4.60
N ALA A 151 -2.93 -4.82 5.89
CA ALA A 151 -3.85 -5.62 6.71
C ALA A 151 -4.89 -4.71 7.38
N PRO A 152 -5.83 -4.12 6.63
CA PRO A 152 -6.71 -3.06 7.13
C PRO A 152 -7.67 -3.51 8.22
N CYS A 153 -8.05 -4.79 8.22
CA CYS A 153 -8.93 -5.41 9.21
C CYS A 153 -8.17 -6.23 10.25
N GLY A 154 -6.84 -6.13 10.27
CA GLY A 154 -5.95 -7.03 11.04
C GLY A 154 -5.68 -8.35 10.30
N GLY A 155 -4.80 -9.18 10.84
CA GLY A 155 -4.41 -10.45 10.21
C GLY A 155 -3.12 -10.34 9.39
N ASP A 156 -2.94 -11.29 8.48
CA ASP A 156 -1.79 -11.33 7.57
C ASP A 156 -2.13 -10.57 6.27
N PRO A 157 -1.26 -9.71 5.76
CA PRO A 157 -1.45 -9.06 4.46
C PRO A 157 -1.76 -10.03 3.31
N PHE A 158 -1.26 -11.26 3.38
CA PHE A 158 -1.46 -12.30 2.38
C PHE A 158 -2.81 -13.02 2.48
N ASP A 159 -3.60 -12.81 3.54
CA ASP A 159 -4.86 -13.54 3.77
C ASP A 159 -5.83 -13.43 2.57
N VAL A 160 -5.93 -12.26 1.94
CA VAL A 160 -6.83 -12.08 0.77
C VAL A 160 -6.35 -12.85 -0.45
N ALA A 161 -5.05 -12.96 -0.68
CA ALA A 161 -4.48 -13.74 -1.77
C ALA A 161 -4.71 -15.26 -1.53
N ALA A 162 -4.49 -15.71 -0.31
CA ALA A 162 -4.79 -17.08 0.10
C ALA A 162 -6.29 -17.39 -0.01
N GLN A 163 -7.18 -16.47 0.38
CA GLN A 163 -8.62 -16.59 0.21
C GLN A 163 -9.03 -16.68 -1.25
N ALA A 164 -8.36 -15.94 -2.14
CA ALA A 164 -8.56 -16.04 -3.59
C ALA A 164 -8.02 -17.34 -4.20
N GLY A 165 -7.32 -18.16 -3.42
CA GLY A 165 -6.69 -19.41 -3.86
C GLY A 165 -5.32 -19.24 -4.50
N TYR A 166 -4.69 -18.06 -4.36
CA TYR A 166 -3.34 -17.85 -4.85
C TYR A 166 -2.31 -18.53 -3.95
N VAL A 167 -1.36 -19.24 -4.58
CA VAL A 167 -0.27 -19.93 -3.89
C VAL A 167 1.03 -19.60 -4.62
N GLY A 168 1.92 -18.82 -4.00
CA GLY A 168 3.18 -18.39 -4.59
C GLY A 168 3.79 -17.21 -3.84
N ALA A 169 4.91 -16.73 -4.34
CA ALA A 169 5.45 -15.45 -3.90
C ALA A 169 4.49 -14.32 -4.33
N TRP A 170 4.30 -13.36 -3.45
CA TRP A 170 3.31 -12.29 -3.60
C TRP A 170 3.87 -10.95 -3.14
N GLY A 171 3.45 -9.89 -3.77
CA GLY A 171 3.77 -8.52 -3.39
C GLY A 171 2.59 -7.59 -3.65
N GLU A 172 2.46 -6.51 -2.89
CA GLU A 172 1.35 -5.56 -2.99
C GLU A 172 1.86 -4.13 -2.98
N ASN A 173 1.29 -3.31 -3.84
CA ASN A 173 1.43 -1.86 -3.82
C ASN A 173 0.05 -1.23 -3.63
N LEU A 174 -0.07 -0.34 -2.64
CA LEU A 174 -1.26 0.43 -2.36
C LEU A 174 -1.02 1.91 -2.64
N TYR A 175 -2.05 2.61 -3.10
CA TYR A 175 -2.02 4.06 -3.25
C TYR A 175 -3.43 4.63 -3.05
N ILE A 176 -3.54 5.78 -2.38
CA ILE A 176 -4.81 6.51 -2.20
C ILE A 176 -4.55 8.01 -2.29
N ALA A 177 -5.37 8.72 -3.07
CA ALA A 177 -5.29 10.17 -3.16
C ALA A 177 -6.58 10.79 -3.73
N ASP A 178 -6.83 12.05 -3.37
CA ASP A 178 -8.00 12.82 -3.81
C ASP A 178 -7.84 13.40 -5.22
N GLY A 179 -8.95 13.47 -5.96
CA GLY A 179 -9.07 14.20 -7.21
C GLY A 179 -7.99 13.82 -8.23
N ARG A 180 -7.35 14.83 -8.84
CA ARG A 180 -6.32 14.61 -9.87
C ARG A 180 -5.09 13.83 -9.39
N PHE A 181 -4.84 13.80 -8.09
CA PHE A 181 -3.73 13.04 -7.53
C PHE A 181 -4.02 11.53 -7.52
N GLY A 182 -5.26 11.12 -7.75
CA GLY A 182 -5.65 9.74 -7.96
C GLY A 182 -5.41 9.22 -9.39
N ALA A 183 -4.90 10.04 -10.31
CA ALA A 183 -4.62 9.62 -11.69
C ALA A 183 -3.59 8.49 -11.76
N PRO A 184 -3.68 7.57 -12.75
CA PRO A 184 -2.80 6.41 -12.88
C PRO A 184 -1.31 6.77 -12.85
N ARG A 185 -0.91 7.78 -13.62
CA ARG A 185 0.50 8.19 -13.72
C ARG A 185 1.03 8.77 -12.41
N VAL A 186 0.18 9.49 -11.65
CA VAL A 186 0.55 10.03 -10.33
C VAL A 186 0.71 8.92 -9.30
N ALA A 187 -0.17 7.92 -9.33
CA ALA A 187 -0.06 6.76 -8.46
C ALA A 187 1.21 5.95 -8.75
N LEU A 188 1.53 5.72 -10.04
CA LEU A 188 2.78 5.05 -10.42
C LEU A 188 4.01 5.86 -9.99
N ASP A 189 3.98 7.20 -10.14
CA ASP A 189 5.06 8.07 -9.66
C ASP A 189 5.27 7.94 -8.15
N GLY A 190 4.18 7.92 -7.39
CA GLY A 190 4.22 7.65 -5.95
C GLY A 190 4.87 6.29 -5.62
N TRP A 191 4.55 5.24 -6.35
CA TRP A 191 5.18 3.93 -6.17
C TRP A 191 6.66 3.93 -6.57
N LEU A 192 7.03 4.62 -7.65
CA LEU A 192 8.42 4.73 -8.08
C LEU A 192 9.29 5.50 -7.07
N ASN A 193 8.72 6.48 -6.39
CA ASN A 193 9.42 7.27 -5.38
C ASN A 193 9.50 6.58 -4.01
N SER A 194 8.74 5.50 -3.80
CA SER A 194 8.80 4.67 -2.59
C SER A 194 9.69 3.45 -2.80
N PRO A 195 10.76 3.25 -2.00
CA PRO A 195 11.71 2.14 -2.17
C PRO A 195 11.04 0.76 -2.16
N GLY A 196 10.11 0.50 -1.23
CA GLY A 196 9.40 -0.77 -1.11
C GLY A 196 8.47 -1.04 -2.30
N HIS A 197 7.64 -0.06 -2.68
CA HIS A 197 6.75 -0.17 -3.84
C HIS A 197 7.53 -0.31 -5.14
N ARG A 198 8.64 0.41 -5.27
CA ARG A 198 9.53 0.31 -6.43
C ARG A 198 10.20 -1.06 -6.52
N ALA A 199 10.57 -1.66 -5.39
CA ALA A 199 11.10 -3.02 -5.37
C ALA A 199 10.07 -4.02 -5.91
N ASN A 200 8.79 -3.89 -5.55
CA ASN A 200 7.72 -4.70 -6.14
C ASN A 200 7.58 -4.46 -7.64
N LEU A 201 7.52 -3.20 -8.09
CA LEU A 201 7.38 -2.88 -9.52
C LEU A 201 8.49 -3.52 -10.37
N PHE A 202 9.71 -3.56 -9.86
CA PHE A 202 10.90 -4.00 -10.58
C PHE A 202 11.43 -5.37 -10.17
N ASN A 203 10.67 -6.15 -9.41
CA ASN A 203 11.08 -7.51 -9.08
C ASN A 203 11.09 -8.39 -10.36
N PRO A 204 12.23 -8.99 -10.73
CA PRO A 204 12.38 -9.81 -11.94
C PRO A 204 11.71 -11.18 -11.83
N GLU A 205 11.32 -11.59 -10.63
CA GLU A 205 10.67 -12.89 -10.40
C GLU A 205 9.19 -12.89 -10.73
N TRP A 206 8.56 -11.70 -10.75
CA TRP A 206 7.14 -11.60 -11.06
C TRP A 206 6.84 -12.05 -12.49
N ARG A 207 5.76 -12.81 -12.64
CA ARG A 207 5.21 -13.31 -13.91
C ARG A 207 3.80 -12.80 -14.14
N VAL A 208 3.07 -12.57 -13.06
CA VAL A 208 1.68 -12.15 -13.10
C VAL A 208 1.45 -10.93 -12.22
N HIS A 209 0.39 -10.21 -12.53
CA HIS A 209 -0.08 -9.11 -11.71
C HIS A 209 -1.61 -9.01 -11.72
N SER A 210 -2.12 -8.17 -10.86
CA SER A 210 -3.49 -7.67 -10.92
C SER A 210 -3.54 -6.20 -10.56
N LEU A 211 -4.66 -5.59 -10.88
CA LEU A 211 -4.93 -4.21 -10.57
C LEU A 211 -6.41 -4.04 -10.21
N TYR A 212 -6.66 -3.42 -9.09
CA TYR A 212 -7.99 -2.96 -8.70
C TYR A 212 -7.96 -1.47 -8.45
N VAL A 213 -8.97 -0.77 -8.95
CA VAL A 213 -9.15 0.67 -8.75
C VAL A 213 -10.59 0.95 -8.40
N VAL A 214 -10.79 1.83 -7.42
CA VAL A 214 -12.13 2.26 -6.99
C VAL A 214 -12.10 3.72 -6.54
N LYS A 215 -13.19 4.44 -6.81
CA LYS A 215 -13.43 5.79 -6.26
C LYS A 215 -14.31 5.67 -5.03
N LEU A 216 -13.76 6.09 -3.90
CA LEU A 216 -14.47 6.09 -2.63
C LEU A 216 -15.15 7.44 -2.45
N THR A 217 -16.38 7.45 -1.96
CA THR A 217 -17.14 8.70 -1.69
C THR A 217 -16.59 9.46 -0.50
N SER A 218 -15.89 8.77 0.41
CA SER A 218 -15.17 9.34 1.54
C SER A 218 -14.26 8.31 2.17
N PHE A 219 -13.14 8.75 2.72
CA PHE A 219 -12.22 7.90 3.48
C PHE A 219 -11.55 8.74 4.58
N PRO A 220 -11.14 8.19 5.73
CA PRO A 220 -10.47 8.97 6.77
C PRO A 220 -9.27 9.75 6.23
N GLY A 221 -9.31 11.09 6.32
CA GLY A 221 -8.28 11.98 5.79
C GLY A 221 -8.39 12.34 4.30
N PHE A 222 -9.41 11.85 3.60
CA PHE A 222 -9.65 12.10 2.18
C PHE A 222 -11.13 12.46 1.94
N HIS A 223 -11.41 13.14 0.81
CA HIS A 223 -12.80 13.53 0.43
C HIS A 223 -13.38 12.54 -0.59
N ASP A 224 -12.87 12.53 -1.81
CA ASP A 224 -13.32 11.65 -2.89
C ASP A 224 -12.10 10.91 -3.49
N PRO A 225 -11.42 10.05 -2.70
CA PRO A 225 -10.17 9.48 -3.14
C PRO A 225 -10.36 8.36 -4.15
N THR A 226 -9.37 8.23 -5.02
CA THR A 226 -9.13 7.02 -5.81
C THR A 226 -8.18 6.11 -5.02
N LEU A 227 -8.61 4.88 -4.80
CA LEU A 227 -7.81 3.82 -4.19
C LEU A 227 -7.30 2.89 -5.30
N TRP A 228 -6.01 2.64 -5.29
CA TRP A 228 -5.32 1.68 -6.15
C TRP A 228 -4.76 0.54 -5.33
N VAL A 229 -5.01 -0.69 -5.79
CA VAL A 229 -4.40 -1.91 -5.28
C VAL A 229 -3.76 -2.64 -6.45
N SER A 230 -2.44 -2.82 -6.41
CA SER A 230 -1.68 -3.59 -7.39
C SER A 230 -1.02 -4.76 -6.70
N GLU A 231 -1.29 -5.96 -7.16
CA GLU A 231 -0.67 -7.17 -6.63
C GLU A 231 0.18 -7.84 -7.70
N PHE A 232 1.24 -8.49 -7.26
CA PHE A 232 2.23 -9.15 -8.10
C PHE A 232 2.43 -10.59 -7.63
N GLY A 233 2.79 -11.46 -8.55
CA GLY A 233 3.04 -12.87 -8.25
C GLY A 233 4.03 -13.55 -9.20
N ASP A 234 4.56 -14.66 -8.73
CA ASP A 234 5.55 -15.47 -9.46
C ASP A 234 4.91 -16.50 -10.42
N ARG A 235 3.57 -16.69 -10.37
CA ARG A 235 2.83 -17.68 -11.19
C ARG A 235 1.35 -17.37 -11.32
#